data_cc2fc3535a3eca42765a438ef7cb56ca
#
_entry.id   cc2fc3535a3eca42765a438ef7cb56ca
#
_cell.length_a   1.000
_cell.length_b   1.000
_cell.length_c   1.000
_cell.angle_alpha   90.00
_cell.angle_beta   90.00
_cell.angle_gamma   90.00
#
_symmetry.space_group_name_H-M   'P 1'
#
loop_
_entity.id
_entity.type
_entity.pdbx_description
1 polymer ?
#
loop_
_entity_poly.entity_id
_entity_poly.type
_entity_poly.pdbx_seq_one_letter_code
_entity_poly.pdbx_strand_id
1 'polypeptide(L)'
;MQKKNSYLLQGVLVGNKQINLKNGVICIFSGLLLTACATPPPKNPENICDIFFENRNWYDAAKDMQNTWGTPIHVPIAMMYQESSFKHNASPPMRYFWFIPIGRVSSAYGYAQAKTMTWGDYQRETGNNWADRDDFSDAIDFMGWFTYKTHKINGVSKWDAYSQYLNYHEGWGGYRKKSYNKKPWLKKVSRRVDNRAKRYAQQLKTCKDNLDSSWLWRVFFD
;
A
#
# COMPACT_ATOMS: atom_id res chain seq x y z
N MET A 1 6.78 68.50 -19.15
CA MET A 1 5.55 69.10 -18.57
C MET A 1 5.16 68.30 -17.36
N GLN A 2 5.11 69.00 -16.22
CA GLN A 2 4.82 68.43 -14.89
C GLN A 2 3.36 68.00 -14.75
N LYS A 3 3.10 67.04 -13.88
CA LYS A 3 2.14 67.21 -12.77
C LYS A 3 2.42 66.20 -11.65
N LYS A 4 2.91 66.71 -10.52
CA LYS A 4 2.85 66.12 -9.17
C LYS A 4 1.38 66.09 -8.73
N ASN A 5 0.97 65.01 -8.07
CA ASN A 5 -0.10 65.05 -7.08
C ASN A 5 0.34 64.35 -5.80
N SER A 6 0.52 65.15 -4.81
CA SER A 6 0.67 64.79 -3.40
C SER A 6 -0.72 64.53 -2.80
N TYR A 7 -0.88 63.43 -2.05
CA TYR A 7 -1.97 63.30 -1.09
C TYR A 7 -1.43 63.20 0.33
N LEU A 8 -1.95 64.09 1.13
CA LEU A 8 -1.65 64.34 2.53
C LEU A 8 -1.93 63.17 3.46
N LEU A 9 -1.01 63.01 4.40
CA LEU A 9 -1.17 62.26 5.63
C LEU A 9 -2.27 62.87 6.51
N GLN A 10 -3.26 62.05 6.86
CA GLN A 10 -4.07 62.32 8.05
C GLN A 10 -3.67 61.32 9.13
N GLY A 11 -3.07 61.85 10.16
CA GLY A 11 -2.74 61.15 11.39
C GLY A 11 -4.01 60.82 12.18
N VAL A 12 -4.10 59.58 12.61
CA VAL A 12 -5.02 59.16 13.67
C VAL A 12 -4.16 58.85 14.91
N LEU A 13 -4.27 59.70 15.89
CA LEU A 13 -3.77 59.47 17.26
C LEU A 13 -4.61 58.37 17.89
N VAL A 14 -4.01 57.23 18.18
CA VAL A 14 -4.61 56.23 19.07
C VAL A 14 -3.71 56.07 20.27
N GLY A 15 -4.33 56.26 21.42
CA GLY A 15 -3.75 56.46 22.72
C GLY A 15 -2.78 55.39 23.18
N ASN A 16 -1.77 55.88 23.92
CA ASN A 16 -0.86 55.12 24.73
C ASN A 16 -1.60 54.33 25.80
N LYS A 17 -1.71 53.01 25.61
CA LYS A 17 -2.05 52.07 26.67
C LYS A 17 -0.84 51.15 26.86
N GLN A 18 -0.08 51.41 27.89
CA GLN A 18 1.00 50.51 28.34
C GLN A 18 0.40 49.18 28.73
N ILE A 19 0.70 48.16 27.96
CA ILE A 19 0.36 46.79 28.29
C ILE A 19 1.42 46.21 29.19
N ASN A 20 1.05 46.00 30.44
CA ASN A 20 1.89 45.47 31.50
C ASN A 20 2.22 44.00 31.19
N LEU A 21 3.46 43.69 30.81
CA LEU A 21 3.94 42.36 30.45
C LEU A 21 4.24 41.53 31.72
N LYS A 22 3.23 41.21 32.53
CA LYS A 22 3.38 40.36 33.72
C LYS A 22 2.37 39.21 33.82
N ASN A 23 1.65 38.89 32.74
CA ASN A 23 0.87 37.65 32.74
C ASN A 23 1.33 36.79 31.56
N GLY A 24 2.01 35.69 31.91
CA GLY A 24 2.48 34.70 30.97
C GLY A 24 1.31 34.15 30.14
N VAL A 25 1.30 34.47 28.87
CA VAL A 25 0.46 33.76 27.91
C VAL A 25 1.10 32.41 27.69
N ILE A 26 0.60 31.41 28.43
CA ILE A 26 0.80 29.99 28.12
C ILE A 26 0.11 29.76 26.80
N CYS A 27 0.81 29.83 25.69
CA CYS A 27 0.36 29.26 24.43
C CYS A 27 0.30 27.75 24.63
N ILE A 28 -0.87 27.24 24.98
CA ILE A 28 -1.17 25.81 24.89
C ILE A 28 -1.18 25.50 23.39
N PHE A 29 -0.03 25.09 22.89
CA PHE A 29 0.10 24.42 21.61
C PHE A 29 -0.66 23.08 21.76
N SER A 30 -1.96 23.11 21.50
CA SER A 30 -2.76 21.89 21.34
C SER A 30 -2.26 21.18 20.09
N GLY A 31 -1.21 20.40 20.27
CA GLY A 31 -0.71 19.50 19.24
C GLY A 31 -1.82 18.51 18.93
N LEU A 32 -2.56 18.71 17.83
CA LEU A 32 -3.35 17.67 17.23
C LEU A 32 -2.39 16.51 16.89
N LEU A 33 -2.32 15.52 17.77
CA LEU A 33 -1.74 14.23 17.44
C LEU A 33 -2.66 13.61 16.38
N LEU A 34 -2.32 13.84 15.11
CA LEU A 34 -2.82 13.04 14.01
C LEU A 34 -2.25 11.63 14.20
N THR A 35 -2.90 10.82 15.03
CA THR A 35 -2.68 9.38 15.02
C THR A 35 -3.14 8.89 13.66
N ALA A 36 -2.21 8.67 12.75
CA ALA A 36 -2.49 7.91 11.55
C ALA A 36 -3.04 6.57 12.01
N CYS A 37 -4.35 6.37 11.86
CA CYS A 37 -5.01 5.10 12.17
C CYS A 37 -4.53 4.07 11.16
N ALA A 38 -3.48 3.34 11.52
CA ALA A 38 -3.03 2.20 10.74
C ALA A 38 -4.14 1.15 10.69
N THR A 39 -4.56 0.75 9.50
CA THR A 39 -5.59 -0.27 9.32
C THR A 39 -5.09 -1.60 9.88
N PRO A 40 -5.75 -2.20 10.88
CA PRO A 40 -5.34 -3.49 11.42
C PRO A 40 -5.56 -4.60 10.38
N PRO A 41 -4.82 -5.72 10.48
CA PRO A 41 -5.09 -6.88 9.64
C PRO A 41 -6.53 -7.37 9.80
N PRO A 42 -7.15 -7.89 8.70
CA PRO A 42 -8.51 -8.42 8.76
C PRO A 42 -8.67 -9.53 9.80
N LYS A 43 -9.82 -9.58 10.48
CA LYS A 43 -10.10 -10.57 11.53
C LYS A 43 -10.17 -12.00 10.98
N ASN A 44 -10.72 -12.15 9.77
CA ASN A 44 -10.79 -13.43 9.07
C ASN A 44 -10.07 -13.36 7.71
N PRO A 45 -8.74 -13.48 7.69
CA PRO A 45 -7.96 -13.38 6.45
C PRO A 45 -8.09 -14.61 5.54
N GLU A 46 -8.77 -15.68 5.98
CA GLU A 46 -9.02 -16.86 5.14
C GLU A 46 -10.26 -16.72 4.27
N ASN A 47 -11.06 -15.65 4.44
CA ASN A 47 -12.22 -15.34 3.64
C ASN A 47 -12.08 -13.95 2.98
N ILE A 48 -11.96 -13.92 1.65
CA ILE A 48 -11.78 -12.67 0.90
C ILE A 48 -13.01 -11.74 0.99
N CYS A 49 -14.21 -12.29 1.18
CA CYS A 49 -15.41 -11.48 1.39
C CYS A 49 -15.32 -10.69 2.70
N ASP A 50 -14.89 -11.36 3.78
CA ASP A 50 -14.74 -10.71 5.09
C ASP A 50 -13.64 -9.65 5.05
N ILE A 51 -12.52 -9.93 4.35
CA ILE A 51 -11.44 -8.95 4.13
C ILE A 51 -12.00 -7.67 3.52
N PHE A 52 -12.83 -7.78 2.48
CA PHE A 52 -13.36 -6.64 1.75
C PHE A 52 -14.60 -6.00 2.41
N PHE A 53 -15.36 -6.75 3.20
CA PHE A 53 -16.44 -6.17 4.02
C PHE A 53 -15.89 -5.35 5.20
N GLU A 54 -14.80 -5.78 5.80
CA GLU A 54 -14.11 -5.00 6.84
C GLU A 54 -13.39 -3.78 6.27
N ASN A 55 -12.87 -3.87 5.03
CA ASN A 55 -12.05 -2.84 4.40
C ASN A 55 -12.54 -2.56 2.97
N ARG A 56 -13.62 -1.81 2.84
CA ARG A 56 -14.26 -1.53 1.53
C ARG A 56 -13.33 -0.85 0.54
N ASN A 57 -12.54 0.11 0.99
CA ASN A 57 -11.54 0.79 0.18
C ASN A 57 -10.49 -0.18 -0.40
N TRP A 58 -10.24 -1.32 0.26
CA TRP A 58 -9.34 -2.34 -0.29
C TRP A 58 -9.95 -3.06 -1.49
N TYR A 59 -11.28 -3.27 -1.47
CA TYR A 59 -11.97 -3.83 -2.62
C TYR A 59 -11.92 -2.90 -3.83
N ASP A 60 -12.16 -1.60 -3.61
CA ASP A 60 -12.11 -0.60 -4.66
C ASP A 60 -10.70 -0.51 -5.27
N ALA A 61 -9.66 -0.43 -4.44
CA ALA A 61 -8.26 -0.45 -4.89
C ALA A 61 -7.90 -1.74 -5.65
N ALA A 62 -8.40 -2.89 -5.21
CA ALA A 62 -8.17 -4.16 -5.90
C ALA A 62 -8.89 -4.24 -7.25
N LYS A 63 -10.05 -3.60 -7.39
CA LYS A 63 -10.74 -3.44 -8.69
C LYS A 63 -9.94 -2.54 -9.63
N ASP A 64 -9.47 -1.42 -9.15
CA ASP A 64 -8.65 -0.49 -9.94
C ASP A 64 -7.36 -1.15 -10.43
N MET A 65 -6.70 -1.89 -9.56
CA MET A 65 -5.55 -2.73 -9.92
C MET A 65 -5.92 -3.75 -11.02
N GLN A 66 -7.06 -4.44 -10.87
CA GLN A 66 -7.51 -5.41 -11.89
C GLN A 66 -7.81 -4.73 -13.22
N ASN A 67 -8.46 -3.58 -13.20
CA ASN A 67 -8.78 -2.81 -14.42
C ASN A 67 -7.50 -2.32 -15.11
N THR A 68 -6.53 -1.84 -14.36
CA THR A 68 -5.26 -1.31 -14.87
C THR A 68 -4.36 -2.42 -15.42
N TRP A 69 -4.15 -3.48 -14.66
CA TRP A 69 -3.16 -4.51 -14.97
C TRP A 69 -3.74 -5.80 -15.55
N GLY A 70 -5.07 -5.95 -15.50
CA GLY A 70 -5.77 -7.18 -15.91
C GLY A 70 -5.39 -8.40 -15.08
N THR A 71 -4.92 -8.21 -13.86
CA THR A 71 -4.59 -9.27 -12.92
C THR A 71 -5.81 -9.57 -12.05
N PRO A 72 -6.27 -10.83 -11.93
CA PRO A 72 -7.45 -11.15 -11.15
C PRO A 72 -7.18 -10.90 -9.64
N ILE A 73 -8.12 -10.24 -8.98
CA ILE A 73 -8.00 -9.77 -7.58
C ILE A 73 -7.47 -10.83 -6.61
N HIS A 74 -7.97 -12.05 -6.72
CA HIS A 74 -7.65 -13.14 -5.79
C HIS A 74 -6.18 -13.56 -5.80
N VAL A 75 -5.44 -13.32 -6.89
CA VAL A 75 -4.02 -13.68 -6.98
C VAL A 75 -3.15 -12.76 -6.13
N PRO A 76 -3.14 -11.43 -6.33
CA PRO A 76 -2.37 -10.53 -5.49
C PRO A 76 -2.79 -10.57 -4.01
N ILE A 77 -4.08 -10.70 -3.70
CA ILE A 77 -4.55 -10.79 -2.31
C ILE A 77 -4.00 -12.06 -1.62
N ALA A 78 -3.98 -13.20 -2.31
CA ALA A 78 -3.40 -14.43 -1.77
C ALA A 78 -1.88 -14.34 -1.57
N MET A 79 -1.19 -13.65 -2.49
CA MET A 79 0.25 -13.38 -2.37
C MET A 79 0.53 -12.43 -1.21
N MET A 80 -0.20 -11.33 -1.09
CA MET A 80 -0.05 -10.34 -0.02
C MET A 80 -0.28 -10.96 1.37
N TYR A 81 -1.28 -11.81 1.51
CA TYR A 81 -1.46 -12.56 2.76
C TYR A 81 -0.23 -13.40 3.12
N GLN A 82 0.38 -14.06 2.15
CA GLN A 82 1.60 -14.86 2.39
C GLN A 82 2.79 -13.98 2.78
N GLU A 83 2.89 -12.76 2.24
CA GLU A 83 4.02 -11.85 2.49
C GLU A 83 3.96 -11.19 3.88
N SER A 84 2.81 -10.66 4.24
CA SER A 84 2.68 -9.81 5.44
C SER A 84 1.55 -10.20 6.39
N SER A 85 0.67 -11.13 5.99
CA SER A 85 -0.63 -11.35 6.67
C SER A 85 -1.42 -10.03 6.79
N PHE A 86 -1.35 -9.18 5.77
CA PHE A 86 -1.97 -7.85 5.71
C PHE A 86 -1.48 -6.86 6.78
N LYS A 87 -0.28 -7.05 7.33
CA LYS A 87 0.35 -6.07 8.22
C LYS A 87 0.99 -4.97 7.39
N HIS A 88 0.52 -3.73 7.55
CA HIS A 88 1.01 -2.57 6.78
C HIS A 88 2.51 -2.31 6.97
N ASN A 89 3.02 -2.50 8.17
CA ASN A 89 4.41 -2.23 8.56
C ASN A 89 5.28 -3.48 8.70
N ALA A 90 4.86 -4.59 8.07
CA ALA A 90 5.63 -5.83 8.11
C ALA A 90 7.05 -5.61 7.58
N SER A 91 8.02 -6.14 8.27
CA SER A 91 9.43 -6.01 7.89
C SER A 91 10.25 -7.20 8.42
N PRO A 92 11.32 -7.58 7.72
CA PRO A 92 12.22 -8.64 8.16
C PRO A 92 12.85 -8.34 9.52
N PRO A 93 13.26 -9.37 10.26
CA PRO A 93 13.88 -9.19 11.57
C PRO A 93 15.17 -8.36 11.47
N MET A 94 15.42 -7.60 12.53
CA MET A 94 16.68 -6.90 12.75
C MET A 94 17.78 -7.90 13.04
N ARG A 95 18.97 -7.71 12.48
CA ARG A 95 20.18 -8.42 12.85
C ARG A 95 20.94 -7.59 13.88
N TYR A 96 21.54 -8.28 14.82
CA TYR A 96 22.36 -7.70 15.86
C TYR A 96 23.77 -8.29 15.84
N PHE A 97 24.76 -7.44 16.08
CA PHE A 97 26.09 -7.86 16.49
C PHE A 97 26.18 -7.55 17.98
N TRP A 98 26.13 -8.59 18.81
CA TRP A 98 25.86 -8.48 20.24
C TRP A 98 24.52 -7.77 20.47
N PHE A 99 24.56 -6.58 21.12
CA PHE A 99 23.39 -5.73 21.36
C PHE A 99 23.26 -4.55 20.37
N ILE A 100 24.18 -4.43 19.41
CA ILE A 100 24.21 -3.34 18.43
C ILE A 100 23.39 -3.76 17.20
N PRO A 101 22.31 -3.02 16.80
CA PRO A 101 21.57 -3.30 15.59
C PRO A 101 22.43 -2.99 14.36
N ILE A 102 22.65 -3.98 13.49
CA ILE A 102 23.47 -3.86 12.28
C ILE A 102 22.62 -3.85 10.98
N GLY A 103 21.31 -3.71 11.12
CA GLY A 103 20.38 -3.62 9.99
C GLY A 103 19.48 -4.85 9.83
N ARG A 104 18.55 -4.78 8.88
CA ARG A 104 17.63 -5.88 8.58
C ARG A 104 18.24 -6.86 7.58
N VAL A 105 17.77 -8.11 7.59
CA VAL A 105 18.22 -9.15 6.63
C VAL A 105 17.84 -8.84 5.18
N SER A 106 16.86 -7.97 4.96
CA SER A 106 16.36 -7.56 3.65
C SER A 106 15.72 -6.17 3.74
N SER A 107 15.63 -5.48 2.60
CA SER A 107 14.91 -4.21 2.45
C SER A 107 13.40 -4.38 2.18
N ALA A 108 12.87 -5.61 2.30
CA ALA A 108 11.43 -5.88 2.17
C ALA A 108 10.63 -5.11 3.24
N TYR A 109 9.48 -4.53 2.83
CA TYR A 109 8.66 -3.73 3.74
C TYR A 109 7.19 -3.69 3.29
N GLY A 110 6.31 -3.50 4.26
CA GLY A 110 4.90 -3.21 4.03
C GLY A 110 4.05 -4.42 3.65
N TYR A 111 2.86 -4.15 3.13
CA TYR A 111 1.88 -5.16 2.75
C TYR A 111 2.42 -6.20 1.78
N ALA A 112 3.10 -5.75 0.73
CA ALA A 112 3.62 -6.61 -0.33
C ALA A 112 5.03 -7.18 -0.04
N GLN A 113 5.71 -6.76 1.03
CA GLN A 113 7.11 -7.11 1.28
C GLN A 113 8.02 -6.80 0.09
N ALA A 114 7.69 -5.74 -0.65
CA ALA A 114 8.47 -5.29 -1.79
C ALA A 114 9.85 -4.80 -1.36
N LYS A 115 10.90 -5.26 -2.06
CA LYS A 115 12.26 -4.76 -1.87
C LYS A 115 12.40 -3.35 -2.44
N THR A 116 13.26 -2.53 -1.83
CA THR A 116 13.47 -1.13 -2.24
C THR A 116 13.76 -0.99 -3.73
N MET A 117 14.61 -1.85 -4.31
CA MET A 117 14.92 -1.79 -5.75
C MET A 117 13.68 -2.04 -6.61
N THR A 118 12.94 -3.12 -6.34
CA THR A 118 11.75 -3.48 -7.14
C THR A 118 10.64 -2.45 -6.99
N TRP A 119 10.51 -1.86 -5.80
CA TRP A 119 9.58 -0.75 -5.57
C TRP A 119 9.97 0.50 -6.36
N GLY A 120 11.24 0.85 -6.38
CA GLY A 120 11.75 1.95 -7.19
C GLY A 120 11.59 1.72 -8.71
N ASP A 121 11.67 0.46 -9.18
CA ASP A 121 11.37 0.12 -10.58
C ASP A 121 9.89 0.38 -10.89
N TYR A 122 8.98 -0.03 -10.00
CA TYR A 122 7.56 0.24 -10.11
C TYR A 122 7.26 1.74 -10.16
N GLN A 123 7.79 2.52 -9.22
CA GLN A 123 7.60 3.97 -9.17
C GLN A 123 8.05 4.66 -10.47
N ARG A 124 9.23 4.29 -10.99
CA ARG A 124 9.76 4.85 -12.23
C ARG A 124 8.92 4.48 -13.45
N GLU A 125 8.46 3.24 -13.55
CA GLU A 125 7.71 2.76 -14.71
C GLU A 125 6.27 3.26 -14.74
N THR A 126 5.66 3.49 -13.58
CA THR A 126 4.27 3.95 -13.46
C THR A 126 4.15 5.46 -13.31
N GLY A 127 5.23 6.14 -12.94
CA GLY A 127 5.21 7.56 -12.56
C GLY A 127 4.66 7.81 -11.15
N ASN A 128 4.29 6.78 -10.39
CA ASN A 128 3.76 6.91 -9.03
C ASN A 128 4.88 7.09 -8.01
N ASN A 129 5.54 8.24 -8.04
CA ASN A 129 6.71 8.53 -7.20
C ASN A 129 6.37 8.69 -5.70
N TRP A 130 5.11 8.88 -5.36
CA TRP A 130 4.63 9.08 -3.99
C TRP A 130 4.02 7.82 -3.38
N ALA A 131 4.06 6.71 -4.10
CA ALA A 131 3.56 5.44 -3.61
C ALA A 131 4.29 4.97 -2.35
N ASP A 132 3.54 4.46 -1.37
CA ASP A 132 4.04 3.96 -0.09
C ASP A 132 3.77 2.46 0.06
N ARG A 133 4.77 1.71 0.55
CA ARG A 133 4.69 0.25 0.71
C ARG A 133 3.77 -0.19 1.86
N ASP A 134 3.43 0.70 2.78
CA ASP A 134 2.51 0.52 3.89
C ASP A 134 1.11 1.13 3.64
N ASP A 135 0.89 1.72 2.47
CA ASP A 135 -0.44 1.95 1.93
C ASP A 135 -0.96 0.73 1.16
N PHE A 136 -2.21 0.32 1.41
CA PHE A 136 -2.77 -0.87 0.78
C PHE A 136 -3.01 -0.66 -0.72
N SER A 137 -3.50 0.53 -1.12
CA SER A 137 -3.85 0.83 -2.51
C SER A 137 -2.59 0.82 -3.38
N ASP A 138 -1.52 1.42 -2.89
CA ASP A 138 -0.23 1.41 -3.57
C ASP A 138 0.37 0.00 -3.63
N ALA A 139 0.28 -0.74 -2.53
CA ALA A 139 0.83 -2.10 -2.45
C ALA A 139 0.08 -3.08 -3.37
N ILE A 140 -1.25 -2.97 -3.50
CA ILE A 140 -2.02 -3.85 -4.39
C ILE A 140 -1.80 -3.47 -5.86
N ASP A 141 -1.66 -2.20 -6.19
CA ASP A 141 -1.31 -1.74 -7.53
C ASP A 141 0.09 -2.22 -7.94
N PHE A 142 1.08 -2.09 -7.05
CA PHE A 142 2.41 -2.67 -7.24
C PHE A 142 2.34 -4.18 -7.53
N MET A 143 1.53 -4.95 -6.81
CA MET A 143 1.41 -6.39 -7.06
C MET A 143 0.74 -6.67 -8.40
N GLY A 144 -0.20 -5.84 -8.83
CA GLY A 144 -0.78 -5.88 -10.17
C GLY A 144 0.27 -5.64 -11.25
N TRP A 145 1.06 -4.56 -11.10
CA TRP A 145 2.19 -4.26 -11.99
C TRP A 145 3.19 -5.43 -12.05
N PHE A 146 3.59 -5.98 -10.90
CA PHE A 146 4.54 -7.07 -10.85
C PHE A 146 4.05 -8.32 -11.58
N THR A 147 2.79 -8.70 -11.39
CA THR A 147 2.19 -9.87 -12.05
C THR A 147 2.02 -9.63 -13.56
N TYR A 148 1.68 -8.40 -13.97
CA TYR A 148 1.68 -8.00 -15.37
C TYR A 148 3.09 -8.09 -15.99
N LYS A 149 4.12 -7.57 -15.33
CA LYS A 149 5.53 -7.67 -15.77
C LYS A 149 5.98 -9.12 -15.86
N THR A 150 5.60 -9.96 -14.89
CA THR A 150 5.87 -11.40 -14.90
C THR A 150 5.27 -12.08 -16.13
N HIS A 151 4.03 -11.72 -16.48
CA HIS A 151 3.41 -12.19 -17.73
C HIS A 151 4.19 -11.75 -18.96
N LYS A 152 4.57 -10.48 -19.05
CA LYS A 152 5.33 -9.93 -20.19
C LYS A 152 6.73 -10.54 -20.33
N ILE A 153 7.43 -10.76 -19.22
CA ILE A 153 8.84 -11.18 -19.23
C ILE A 153 8.98 -12.70 -19.34
N ASN A 154 8.14 -13.46 -18.64
CA ASN A 154 8.28 -14.92 -18.50
C ASN A 154 7.09 -15.71 -19.06
N GLY A 155 6.10 -15.07 -19.70
CA GLY A 155 4.94 -15.73 -20.28
C GLY A 155 3.97 -16.38 -19.27
N VAL A 156 4.14 -16.09 -17.98
CA VAL A 156 3.32 -16.68 -16.91
C VAL A 156 1.92 -16.08 -16.92
N SER A 157 0.89 -16.91 -16.89
CA SER A 157 -0.49 -16.44 -16.77
C SER A 157 -0.70 -15.62 -15.51
N LYS A 158 -1.43 -14.51 -15.60
CA LYS A 158 -1.80 -13.68 -14.43
C LYS A 158 -2.76 -14.41 -13.48
N TRP A 159 -3.37 -15.52 -13.92
CA TRP A 159 -4.22 -16.41 -13.14
C TRP A 159 -3.46 -17.53 -12.42
N ASP A 160 -2.19 -17.77 -12.79
CA ASP A 160 -1.35 -18.81 -12.20
C ASP A 160 -0.63 -18.30 -10.95
N ALA A 161 -1.32 -18.31 -9.82
CA ALA A 161 -0.78 -17.83 -8.54
C ALA A 161 0.48 -18.60 -8.10
N TYR A 162 0.61 -19.88 -8.45
CA TYR A 162 1.81 -20.67 -8.13
C TYR A 162 3.05 -20.11 -8.81
N SER A 163 3.00 -19.95 -10.13
CA SER A 163 4.14 -19.46 -10.90
C SER A 163 4.39 -17.96 -10.70
N GLN A 164 3.32 -17.17 -10.46
CA GLN A 164 3.45 -15.77 -10.09
C GLN A 164 4.21 -15.62 -8.77
N TYR A 165 3.89 -16.43 -7.75
CA TYR A 165 4.59 -16.38 -6.48
C TYR A 165 6.05 -16.86 -6.57
N LEU A 166 6.35 -17.88 -7.39
CA LEU A 166 7.73 -18.28 -7.67
C LEU A 166 8.55 -17.14 -8.29
N ASN A 167 7.96 -16.39 -9.24
CA ASN A 167 8.60 -15.22 -9.82
C ASN A 167 8.81 -14.11 -8.79
N TYR A 168 7.83 -13.89 -7.93
CA TYR A 168 7.90 -12.87 -6.87
C TYR A 168 9.09 -13.10 -5.94
N HIS A 169 9.25 -14.35 -5.50
CA HIS A 169 10.32 -14.72 -4.58
C HIS A 169 11.70 -14.78 -5.22
N GLU A 170 11.81 -15.39 -6.41
CA GLU A 170 13.11 -15.63 -7.10
C GLU A 170 13.56 -14.45 -7.96
N GLY A 171 12.65 -13.54 -8.26
CA GLY A 171 12.81 -12.58 -9.34
C GLY A 171 12.69 -13.24 -10.73
N TRP A 172 12.45 -12.44 -11.75
CA TRP A 172 12.22 -12.94 -13.12
C TRP A 172 13.39 -13.75 -13.69
N GLY A 173 14.64 -13.33 -13.39
CA GLY A 173 15.84 -14.05 -13.82
C GLY A 173 16.02 -15.37 -13.09
N GLY A 174 15.76 -15.41 -11.79
CA GLY A 174 15.82 -16.63 -10.98
C GLY A 174 14.78 -17.66 -11.41
N TYR A 175 13.57 -17.20 -11.72
CA TYR A 175 12.51 -18.06 -12.24
C TYR A 175 12.93 -18.72 -13.57
N ARG A 176 13.43 -17.95 -14.55
CA ARG A 176 13.93 -18.49 -15.82
C ARG A 176 15.04 -19.54 -15.64
N LYS A 177 15.94 -19.30 -14.69
CA LYS A 177 17.01 -20.25 -14.33
C LYS A 177 16.51 -21.44 -13.51
N LYS A 178 15.20 -21.47 -13.18
CA LYS A 178 14.57 -22.51 -12.34
C LYS A 178 15.25 -22.69 -10.98
N SER A 179 15.79 -21.60 -10.38
CA SER A 179 16.50 -21.62 -9.09
C SER A 179 15.62 -22.17 -7.94
N TYR A 180 14.29 -22.00 -8.06
CA TYR A 180 13.30 -22.58 -7.15
C TYR A 180 13.33 -24.12 -7.08
N ASN A 181 13.92 -24.81 -8.07
CA ASN A 181 14.05 -26.27 -8.03
C ASN A 181 14.89 -26.76 -6.87
N LYS A 182 15.86 -25.96 -6.45
CA LYS A 182 16.72 -26.24 -5.28
C LYS A 182 16.07 -25.85 -3.95
N LYS A 183 14.81 -25.35 -3.98
CA LYS A 183 14.08 -24.84 -2.80
C LYS A 183 12.72 -25.52 -2.64
N PRO A 184 12.67 -26.79 -2.15
CA PRO A 184 11.41 -27.52 -1.97
C PRO A 184 10.40 -26.77 -1.08
N TRP A 185 10.91 -26.06 -0.07
CA TRP A 185 10.09 -25.22 0.80
C TRP A 185 9.36 -24.10 0.03
N LEU A 186 10.03 -23.46 -0.94
CA LEU A 186 9.40 -22.40 -1.74
C LEU A 186 8.27 -22.97 -2.61
N LYS A 187 8.47 -24.12 -3.24
CA LYS A 187 7.41 -24.82 -3.98
C LYS A 187 6.20 -25.15 -3.08
N LYS A 188 6.45 -25.55 -1.83
CA LYS A 188 5.39 -25.80 -0.85
C LYS A 188 4.64 -24.52 -0.49
N VAL A 189 5.35 -23.41 -0.28
CA VAL A 189 4.73 -22.10 -0.03
C VAL A 189 3.91 -21.65 -1.25
N SER A 190 4.46 -21.73 -2.47
CA SER A 190 3.75 -21.35 -3.70
C SER A 190 2.45 -22.14 -3.90
N ARG A 191 2.43 -23.44 -3.56
CA ARG A 191 1.20 -24.25 -3.57
C ARG A 191 0.16 -23.75 -2.56
N ARG A 192 0.59 -23.31 -1.37
CA ARG A 192 -0.34 -22.71 -0.38
C ARG A 192 -0.95 -21.41 -0.89
N VAL A 193 -0.15 -20.57 -1.56
CA VAL A 193 -0.64 -19.35 -2.21
C VAL A 193 -1.63 -19.68 -3.30
N ASP A 194 -1.35 -20.64 -4.17
CA ASP A 194 -2.24 -21.08 -5.25
C ASP A 194 -3.57 -21.64 -4.71
N ASN A 195 -3.51 -22.49 -3.68
CA ASN A 195 -4.71 -23.03 -3.04
C ASN A 195 -5.55 -21.91 -2.38
N ARG A 196 -4.91 -20.92 -1.78
CA ARG A 196 -5.60 -19.75 -1.22
C ARG A 196 -6.22 -18.90 -2.31
N ALA A 197 -5.49 -18.63 -3.40
CA ALA A 197 -6.03 -17.89 -4.54
C ALA A 197 -7.26 -18.55 -5.14
N LYS A 198 -7.24 -19.87 -5.31
CA LYS A 198 -8.40 -20.64 -5.78
C LYS A 198 -9.60 -20.53 -4.84
N ARG A 199 -9.38 -20.64 -3.54
CA ARG A 199 -10.44 -20.47 -2.52
C ARG A 199 -10.99 -19.04 -2.55
N TYR A 200 -10.14 -18.03 -2.60
CA TYR A 200 -10.55 -16.63 -2.71
C TYR A 200 -11.35 -16.36 -4.00
N ALA A 201 -10.96 -16.96 -5.12
CA ALA A 201 -11.70 -16.84 -6.37
C ALA A 201 -13.13 -17.39 -6.25
N GLN A 202 -13.31 -18.50 -5.54
CA GLN A 202 -14.65 -19.08 -5.30
C GLN A 202 -15.49 -18.22 -4.35
N GLN A 203 -14.89 -17.79 -3.24
CA GLN A 203 -15.55 -16.91 -2.26
C GLN A 203 -15.98 -15.59 -2.90
N LEU A 204 -15.10 -14.94 -3.65
CA LEU A 204 -15.39 -13.65 -4.29
C LEU A 204 -16.61 -13.72 -5.22
N LYS A 205 -16.85 -14.85 -5.88
CA LYS A 205 -18.06 -15.05 -6.70
C LYS A 205 -19.36 -14.94 -5.89
N THR A 206 -19.34 -15.30 -4.61
CA THR A 206 -20.54 -15.29 -3.78
C THR A 206 -20.86 -13.92 -3.17
N CYS A 207 -19.87 -13.03 -3.05
CA CYS A 207 -20.06 -11.71 -2.42
C CYS A 207 -19.84 -10.53 -3.37
N LYS A 208 -19.40 -10.77 -4.59
CA LYS A 208 -19.04 -9.72 -5.54
C LYS A 208 -20.18 -8.74 -5.80
N ASP A 209 -21.40 -9.24 -6.01
CA ASP A 209 -22.56 -8.39 -6.29
C ASP A 209 -22.89 -7.46 -5.10
N ASN A 210 -22.75 -7.96 -3.87
CA ASN A 210 -22.91 -7.15 -2.66
C ASN A 210 -21.78 -6.13 -2.49
N LEU A 211 -20.56 -6.46 -2.89
CA LEU A 211 -19.45 -5.55 -2.89
C LEU A 211 -19.60 -4.46 -3.94
N ASP A 212 -20.07 -4.80 -5.13
CA ASP A 212 -20.32 -3.83 -6.22
C ASP A 212 -21.54 -2.94 -5.94
N SER A 213 -22.63 -3.48 -5.39
CA SER A 213 -23.86 -2.72 -5.11
C SER A 213 -23.67 -1.63 -4.05
N SER A 214 -22.80 -1.85 -3.08
CA SER A 214 -22.54 -0.84 -2.05
C SER A 214 -21.82 0.39 -2.58
N TRP A 215 -21.14 0.30 -3.73
CA TRP A 215 -20.59 1.47 -4.42
C TRP A 215 -21.69 2.35 -5.01
N LEU A 216 -22.71 1.74 -5.61
CA LEU A 216 -23.87 2.48 -6.14
C LEU A 216 -24.61 3.25 -5.03
N TRP A 217 -24.74 2.67 -3.82
CA TRP A 217 -25.34 3.35 -2.69
C TRP A 217 -24.59 4.62 -2.29
N ARG A 218 -23.25 4.62 -2.29
CA ARG A 218 -22.44 5.82 -1.97
C ARG A 218 -22.57 6.92 -3.03
N VAL A 219 -22.69 6.56 -4.31
CA VAL A 219 -22.81 7.54 -5.40
C VAL A 219 -24.18 8.25 -5.40
N PHE A 220 -25.22 7.59 -4.88
CA PHE A 220 -26.58 8.12 -4.94
C PHE A 220 -27.12 8.62 -3.59
N PHE A 221 -26.46 8.33 -2.47
CA PHE A 221 -27.02 8.60 -1.14
C PHE A 221 -26.03 9.23 -0.13
N ASP A 222 -24.77 9.50 -0.50
CA ASP A 222 -23.81 10.39 0.16
C ASP A 222 -23.69 11.72 -0.61
#